data_bef211f3629589a3ffde05117743b7a0
#
_entry.id   bef211f3629589a3ffde05117743b7a0
#
_cell.length_a   1.000
_cell.length_b   1.000
_cell.length_c   1.000
_cell.angle_alpha   90.00
_cell.angle_beta   90.00
_cell.angle_gamma   90.00
#
_symmetry.space_group_name_H-M   'P 1'
#
loop_
_entity.id
_entity.type
_entity.pdbx_description
1 polymer ?
#
loop_
_entity_poly.entity_id
_entity_poly.type
_entity_poly.pdbx_seq_one_letter_code
_entity_poly.pdbx_strand_id
1 'polypeptide(L)'
;MNSPLIKVHSQKWSKEWTRLFLSKKHWICILDSPIDQKLVKECQRYPISELDRVTKNFYSKNNYENIMKKLVYLISCDYTNKNIKLIDGYHIQLVYVKKLLQQDFNNAIVLVNTAISWIEYAVAAKFELVENKHGHSLTRKIKKLSNDIDKYSKKDPKKTYLVELYQVSLCLDDLWDTNKQNFEDGRYNVGIGRHSIQHGRVDPRRYNAEIMEKLICLLYALVKLPEIEDVIK
;
A
#
# COMPACT_ATOMS: atom_id res chain seq x y z
N MET A 1 -11.88 -40.05 28.93
CA MET A 1 -10.65 -39.75 28.18
C MET A 1 -10.64 -38.26 27.89
N ASN A 2 -9.88 -37.50 28.71
CA ASN A 2 -9.80 -36.05 28.58
C ASN A 2 -8.74 -35.72 27.53
N SER A 3 -9.17 -35.14 26.38
CA SER A 3 -8.28 -34.60 25.37
C SER A 3 -7.56 -33.36 25.93
N PRO A 4 -6.24 -33.27 25.88
CA PRO A 4 -5.54 -32.09 26.39
C PRO A 4 -5.84 -30.94 25.44
N LEU A 5 -6.57 -29.94 25.91
CA LEU A 5 -6.67 -28.63 25.30
C LEU A 5 -5.27 -28.07 25.10
N ILE A 6 -4.77 -28.13 23.88
CA ILE A 6 -3.56 -27.42 23.49
C ILE A 6 -3.85 -25.94 23.72
N LYS A 7 -3.31 -25.41 24.80
CA LYS A 7 -3.21 -23.96 25.01
C LYS A 7 -2.35 -23.43 23.87
N VAL A 8 -2.97 -22.93 22.83
CA VAL A 8 -2.31 -22.11 21.82
C VAL A 8 -1.83 -20.86 22.57
N HIS A 9 -0.61 -20.91 23.06
CA HIS A 9 0.06 -19.69 23.51
C HIS A 9 -0.01 -18.71 22.35
N SER A 10 -0.69 -17.59 22.57
CA SER A 10 -0.74 -16.47 21.64
C SER A 10 0.70 -15.99 21.43
N GLN A 11 1.32 -16.52 20.39
CA GLN A 11 2.66 -16.09 19.99
C GLN A 11 2.49 -14.64 19.55
N LYS A 12 2.98 -13.72 20.39
CA LYS A 12 2.88 -12.29 20.14
C LYS A 12 3.77 -11.99 18.94
N TRP A 13 3.16 -11.84 17.77
CA TRP A 13 3.86 -11.54 16.54
C TRP A 13 4.64 -10.24 16.67
N SER A 14 5.87 -10.20 16.14
CA SER A 14 6.60 -8.95 16.08
C SER A 14 5.88 -7.95 15.15
N LYS A 15 6.10 -6.66 15.37
CA LYS A 15 5.51 -5.62 14.51
C LYS A 15 5.91 -5.81 13.05
N GLU A 16 7.14 -6.23 12.79
CA GLU A 16 7.66 -6.50 11.46
C GLU A 16 6.90 -7.64 10.77
N TRP A 17 6.70 -8.75 11.47
CA TRP A 17 5.93 -9.88 10.95
C TRP A 17 4.48 -9.50 10.64
N THR A 18 3.83 -8.75 11.53
CA THR A 18 2.48 -8.26 11.31
C THR A 18 2.42 -7.44 10.02
N ARG A 19 3.36 -6.52 9.83
CA ARG A 19 3.43 -5.66 8.65
C ARG A 19 3.69 -6.44 7.36
N LEU A 20 4.65 -7.36 7.38
CA LEU A 20 4.96 -8.23 6.24
C LEU A 20 3.77 -9.12 5.86
N PHE A 21 3.01 -9.58 6.85
CA PHE A 21 1.80 -10.35 6.58
C PHE A 21 0.72 -9.48 5.92
N LEU A 22 0.50 -8.28 6.42
CA LEU A 22 -0.47 -7.34 5.85
C LEU A 22 -0.10 -6.97 4.41
N SER A 23 1.18 -6.82 4.09
CA SER A 23 1.63 -6.49 2.74
C SER A 23 1.33 -7.57 1.70
N LYS A 24 1.26 -8.85 2.11
CA LYS A 24 0.78 -9.94 1.24
C LYS A 24 -0.69 -9.81 0.86
N LYS A 25 -1.44 -8.95 1.55
CA LYS A 25 -2.82 -8.57 1.25
C LYS A 25 -2.92 -7.14 0.71
N HIS A 26 -1.78 -6.58 0.28
CA HIS A 26 -1.62 -5.22 -0.26
C HIS A 26 -1.91 -4.09 0.73
N TRP A 27 -1.87 -4.37 2.05
CA TRP A 27 -1.94 -3.36 3.07
C TRP A 27 -0.54 -2.91 3.48
N ILE A 28 -0.23 -1.65 3.28
CA ILE A 28 1.08 -1.08 3.64
C ILE A 28 0.97 -0.31 4.94
N CYS A 29 1.91 -0.60 5.85
CA CYS A 29 2.00 0.07 7.14
C CYS A 29 3.38 0.72 7.31
N ILE A 30 3.40 2.04 7.47
CA ILE A 30 4.61 2.83 7.70
C ILE A 30 4.78 3.08 9.19
N LEU A 31 5.95 2.75 9.75
CA LEU A 31 6.20 2.90 11.20
C LEU A 31 6.18 4.35 11.67
N ASP A 32 6.55 5.26 10.82
CA ASP A 32 6.48 6.71 11.08
C ASP A 32 5.05 7.27 11.00
N SER A 33 4.06 6.43 10.79
CA SER A 33 2.65 6.81 10.75
C SER A 33 1.95 6.46 12.06
N PRO A 34 1.44 7.44 12.83
CA PRO A 34 0.63 7.17 14.02
C PRO A 34 -0.61 6.31 13.74
N ILE A 35 -1.19 6.45 12.54
CA ILE A 35 -2.35 5.65 12.09
C ILE A 35 -1.93 4.20 11.96
N ASP A 36 -0.83 3.94 11.25
CA ASP A 36 -0.36 2.59 10.97
C ASP A 36 0.19 1.90 12.23
N GLN A 37 0.79 2.67 13.15
CA GLN A 37 1.17 2.15 14.46
C GLN A 37 -0.04 1.66 15.27
N LYS A 38 -1.17 2.39 15.21
CA LYS A 38 -2.43 1.97 15.85
C LYS A 38 -2.98 0.70 15.20
N LEU A 39 -2.98 0.64 13.86
CA LEU A 39 -3.39 -0.55 13.13
C LEU A 39 -2.55 -1.78 13.52
N VAL A 40 -1.21 -1.66 13.51
CA VAL A 40 -0.31 -2.77 13.87
C VAL A 40 -0.55 -3.23 15.30
N LYS A 41 -0.75 -2.32 16.27
CA LYS A 41 -1.12 -2.66 17.64
C LYS A 41 -2.46 -3.38 17.74
N GLU A 42 -3.43 -2.96 16.95
CA GLU A 42 -4.74 -3.63 16.87
C GLU A 42 -4.58 -5.04 16.32
N CYS A 43 -3.92 -5.19 15.19
CA CYS A 43 -3.66 -6.49 14.55
C CYS A 43 -2.95 -7.48 15.47
N GLN A 44 -2.02 -7.02 16.33
CA GLN A 44 -1.30 -7.88 17.27
C GLN A 44 -2.18 -8.56 18.35
N ARG A 45 -3.45 -8.18 18.45
CA ARG A 45 -4.43 -8.77 19.37
C ARG A 45 -5.18 -9.96 18.78
N TYR A 46 -5.03 -10.19 17.47
CA TYR A 46 -5.78 -11.18 16.71
C TYR A 46 -4.88 -12.24 16.08
N PRO A 47 -5.40 -13.42 15.78
CA PRO A 47 -4.68 -14.43 15.01
C PRO A 47 -4.46 -13.96 13.56
N ILE A 48 -3.44 -14.52 12.91
CA ILE A 48 -3.05 -14.14 11.53
C ILE A 48 -4.22 -14.24 10.55
N SER A 49 -5.07 -15.25 10.68
CA SER A 49 -6.24 -15.46 9.82
C SER A 49 -7.23 -14.29 9.83
N GLU A 50 -7.22 -13.48 10.90
CA GLU A 50 -8.15 -12.37 11.10
C GLU A 50 -7.58 -11.01 10.66
N LEU A 51 -6.29 -10.92 10.38
CA LEU A 51 -5.62 -9.63 10.17
C LEU A 51 -6.20 -8.83 8.99
N ASP A 52 -6.57 -9.48 7.90
CA ASP A 52 -7.20 -8.80 6.77
C ASP A 52 -8.55 -8.19 7.17
N ARG A 53 -9.39 -8.94 7.88
CA ARG A 53 -10.67 -8.46 8.39
C ARG A 53 -10.50 -7.31 9.38
N VAL A 54 -9.55 -7.44 10.31
CA VAL A 54 -9.24 -6.39 11.29
C VAL A 54 -8.80 -5.11 10.59
N THR A 55 -7.98 -5.23 9.55
CA THR A 55 -7.49 -4.07 8.79
C THR A 55 -8.61 -3.38 8.02
N LYS A 56 -9.48 -4.13 7.35
CA LYS A 56 -10.67 -3.59 6.68
C LYS A 56 -11.56 -2.83 7.67
N ASN A 57 -11.86 -3.45 8.81
CA ASN A 57 -12.65 -2.81 9.85
C ASN A 57 -11.98 -1.54 10.41
N PHE A 58 -10.66 -1.54 10.56
CA PHE A 58 -9.90 -0.39 11.05
C PHE A 58 -10.01 0.81 10.10
N TYR A 59 -9.94 0.57 8.79
CA TYR A 59 -10.01 1.65 7.81
C TYR A 59 -11.44 2.09 7.50
N SER A 60 -12.41 1.18 7.45
CA SER A 60 -13.82 1.52 7.20
C SER A 60 -14.53 2.17 8.40
N LYS A 61 -13.96 2.02 9.61
CA LYS A 61 -14.54 2.58 10.84
C LYS A 61 -14.69 4.09 10.78
N ASN A 62 -15.75 4.61 11.42
CA ASN A 62 -16.04 6.05 11.54
C ASN A 62 -16.02 6.74 10.17
N ASN A 63 -16.70 6.18 9.20
CA ASN A 63 -16.77 6.71 7.84
C ASN A 63 -15.37 6.95 7.23
N TYR A 64 -14.51 5.93 7.29
CA TYR A 64 -13.15 5.93 6.70
C TYR A 64 -12.21 6.99 7.28
N GLU A 65 -12.42 7.42 8.52
CA GLU A 65 -11.66 8.51 9.17
C GLU A 65 -10.14 8.33 9.02
N ASN A 66 -9.63 7.11 9.18
CA ASN A 66 -8.19 6.84 9.09
C ASN A 66 -7.63 7.00 7.67
N ILE A 67 -8.40 6.63 6.66
CA ILE A 67 -8.05 6.88 5.24
C ILE A 67 -8.13 8.38 4.93
N MET A 68 -9.16 9.06 5.41
CA MET A 68 -9.29 10.51 5.25
C MET A 68 -8.11 11.27 5.87
N LYS A 69 -7.60 10.85 7.02
CA LYS A 69 -6.38 11.42 7.61
C LYS A 69 -5.15 11.24 6.73
N LYS A 70 -5.00 10.08 6.07
CA LYS A 70 -3.92 9.87 5.08
C LYS A 70 -4.08 10.80 3.87
N LEU A 71 -5.29 10.97 3.35
CA LEU A 71 -5.55 11.94 2.27
C LEU A 71 -5.26 13.38 2.69
N VAL A 72 -5.66 13.79 3.89
CA VAL A 72 -5.33 15.12 4.43
C VAL A 72 -3.81 15.33 4.48
N TYR A 73 -3.06 14.32 4.96
CA TYR A 73 -1.61 14.38 4.94
C TYR A 73 -1.06 14.55 3.53
N LEU A 74 -1.53 13.76 2.56
CA LEU A 74 -1.11 13.83 1.17
C LEU A 74 -1.39 15.22 0.56
N ILE A 75 -2.52 15.83 0.87
CA ILE A 75 -2.88 17.18 0.42
C ILE A 75 -2.02 18.25 1.08
N SER A 76 -1.68 18.07 2.36
CA SER A 76 -0.89 19.06 3.13
C SER A 76 0.61 18.97 2.90
N CYS A 77 1.10 17.97 2.17
CA CYS A 77 2.51 17.84 1.88
C CYS A 77 3.01 18.97 0.98
N ASP A 78 4.12 19.58 1.38
CA ASP A 78 4.88 20.45 0.49
C ASP A 78 5.72 19.59 -0.46
N TYR A 79 5.22 19.45 -1.67
CA TYR A 79 5.89 18.66 -2.70
C TYR A 79 7.06 19.36 -3.36
N THR A 80 7.24 20.65 -3.11
CA THR A 80 8.39 21.41 -3.64
C THR A 80 9.69 21.01 -2.96
N ASN A 81 9.60 20.62 -1.69
CA ASN A 81 10.74 20.22 -0.84
C ASN A 81 10.90 18.70 -0.73
N LYS A 82 10.09 17.93 -1.45
CA LYS A 82 10.16 16.46 -1.46
C LYS A 82 10.58 15.98 -2.82
N ASN A 83 11.29 14.86 -2.81
CA ASN A 83 11.75 14.22 -4.03
C ASN A 83 10.59 13.66 -4.89
N ILE A 84 9.38 13.53 -4.33
CA ILE A 84 8.17 13.33 -5.11
C ILE A 84 7.52 14.68 -5.36
N LYS A 85 7.72 15.19 -6.56
CA LYS A 85 7.05 16.40 -7.04
C LYS A 85 5.71 16.00 -7.65
N LEU A 86 4.64 16.05 -6.87
CA LEU A 86 3.32 16.01 -7.49
C LEU A 86 3.10 17.34 -8.22
N ILE A 87 2.82 17.25 -9.50
CA ILE A 87 2.43 18.42 -10.28
C ILE A 87 1.10 18.98 -9.76
N ASP A 88 0.87 20.26 -9.91
CA ASP A 88 -0.31 20.97 -9.39
C ASP A 88 -1.63 20.29 -9.76
N GLY A 89 -1.73 19.73 -10.97
CA GLY A 89 -2.91 19.00 -11.41
C GLY A 89 -3.27 17.79 -10.53
N TYR A 90 -2.29 17.00 -10.11
CA TYR A 90 -2.52 15.87 -9.21
C TYR A 90 -2.88 16.31 -7.80
N HIS A 91 -2.30 17.40 -7.32
CA HIS A 91 -2.67 17.98 -6.03
C HIS A 91 -4.15 18.44 -6.05
N ILE A 92 -4.58 19.12 -7.09
CA ILE A 92 -5.97 19.54 -7.28
C ILE A 92 -6.89 18.31 -7.31
N GLN A 93 -6.52 17.25 -8.04
CA GLN A 93 -7.28 16.01 -8.06
C GLN A 93 -7.42 15.37 -6.68
N LEU A 94 -6.35 15.32 -5.88
CA LEU A 94 -6.39 14.82 -4.49
C LEU A 94 -7.44 15.55 -3.65
N VAL A 95 -7.52 16.88 -3.79
CA VAL A 95 -8.52 17.71 -3.08
C VAL A 95 -9.95 17.31 -3.49
N TYR A 96 -10.21 17.18 -4.80
CA TYR A 96 -11.54 16.81 -5.30
C TYR A 96 -11.90 15.38 -4.93
N VAL A 97 -10.99 14.43 -5.09
CA VAL A 97 -11.21 13.03 -4.70
C VAL A 97 -11.54 12.92 -3.22
N LYS A 98 -10.80 13.64 -2.35
CA LYS A 98 -11.14 13.69 -0.92
C LYS A 98 -12.57 14.15 -0.69
N LYS A 99 -13.02 15.21 -1.36
CA LYS A 99 -14.39 15.71 -1.24
C LYS A 99 -15.43 14.66 -1.65
N LEU A 100 -15.22 14.01 -2.79
CA LEU A 100 -16.11 12.96 -3.29
C LEU A 100 -16.19 11.76 -2.34
N LEU A 101 -15.04 11.29 -1.83
CA LEU A 101 -14.99 10.17 -0.89
C LEU A 101 -15.60 10.54 0.48
N GLN A 102 -15.53 11.81 0.89
CA GLN A 102 -16.18 12.28 2.11
C GLN A 102 -17.72 12.32 1.99
N GLN A 103 -18.24 12.59 0.80
CA GLN A 103 -19.68 12.55 0.54
C GLN A 103 -20.20 11.11 0.56
N ASP A 104 -19.55 10.24 -0.19
CA ASP A 104 -19.82 8.80 -0.23
C ASP A 104 -18.56 8.04 -0.65
N PHE A 105 -18.08 7.15 0.19
CA PHE A 105 -16.88 6.37 -0.12
C PHE A 105 -17.10 5.38 -1.27
N ASN A 106 -18.34 5.07 -1.64
CA ASN A 106 -18.67 4.28 -2.83
C ASN A 106 -18.27 4.99 -4.14
N ASN A 107 -18.03 6.29 -4.13
CA ASN A 107 -17.43 7.00 -5.25
C ASN A 107 -16.04 6.45 -5.63
N ALA A 108 -15.44 5.61 -4.79
CA ALA A 108 -14.23 4.85 -5.12
C ALA A 108 -14.36 4.10 -6.45
N ILE A 109 -15.55 3.63 -6.82
CA ILE A 109 -15.79 2.89 -8.08
C ILE A 109 -15.34 3.66 -9.32
N VAL A 110 -15.45 4.99 -9.32
CA VAL A 110 -15.05 5.84 -10.46
C VAL A 110 -13.67 6.48 -10.27
N LEU A 111 -13.08 6.38 -9.07
CA LEU A 111 -11.84 7.07 -8.71
C LEU A 111 -10.59 6.19 -8.73
N VAL A 112 -10.75 4.87 -8.82
CA VAL A 112 -9.64 3.90 -8.80
C VAL A 112 -8.62 4.19 -9.91
N ASN A 113 -9.07 4.48 -11.15
CA ASN A 113 -8.16 4.81 -12.26
C ASN A 113 -7.31 6.06 -11.97
N THR A 114 -7.91 7.08 -11.37
CA THR A 114 -7.21 8.29 -10.96
C THR A 114 -6.14 7.99 -9.89
N ALA A 115 -6.48 7.16 -8.90
CA ALA A 115 -5.53 6.78 -7.86
C ALA A 115 -4.33 5.99 -8.42
N ILE A 116 -4.56 5.12 -9.41
CA ILE A 116 -3.48 4.40 -10.11
C ILE A 116 -2.55 5.38 -10.82
N SER A 117 -3.08 6.40 -11.49
CA SER A 117 -2.25 7.41 -12.18
C SER A 117 -1.36 8.19 -11.21
N TRP A 118 -1.84 8.51 -10.01
CA TRP A 118 -1.02 9.15 -8.97
C TRP A 118 0.14 8.25 -8.52
N ILE A 119 -0.14 6.95 -8.33
CA ILE A 119 0.87 5.99 -7.92
C ILE A 119 1.93 5.85 -9.00
N GLU A 120 1.54 5.75 -10.27
CA GLU A 120 2.48 5.70 -11.38
C GLU A 120 3.39 6.91 -11.42
N TYR A 121 2.80 8.08 -11.32
CA TYR A 121 3.57 9.33 -11.28
C TYR A 121 4.51 9.38 -10.07
N ALA A 122 4.00 9.05 -8.87
CA ALA A 122 4.79 9.06 -7.65
C ALA A 122 5.99 8.08 -7.73
N VAL A 123 5.78 6.89 -8.28
CA VAL A 123 6.83 5.90 -8.48
C VAL A 123 7.86 6.39 -9.51
N ALA A 124 7.40 6.91 -10.65
CA ALA A 124 8.30 7.45 -11.67
C ALA A 124 9.16 8.60 -11.13
N ALA A 125 8.55 9.52 -10.39
CA ALA A 125 9.23 10.66 -9.79
C ALA A 125 10.22 10.24 -8.70
N LYS A 126 9.80 9.33 -7.79
CA LYS A 126 10.62 8.90 -6.65
C LYS A 126 11.85 8.08 -7.05
N PHE A 127 11.70 7.24 -8.06
CA PHE A 127 12.76 6.30 -8.47
C PHE A 127 13.42 6.68 -9.79
N GLU A 128 13.20 7.94 -10.24
CA GLU A 128 13.77 8.49 -11.47
C GLU A 128 13.56 7.61 -12.71
N LEU A 129 12.41 6.97 -12.79
CA LEU A 129 12.07 6.09 -13.91
C LEU A 129 11.57 6.91 -15.12
N VAL A 130 12.34 7.92 -15.53
CA VAL A 130 11.92 8.88 -16.56
C VAL A 130 11.96 8.27 -17.97
N GLU A 131 12.72 7.20 -18.18
CA GLU A 131 12.85 6.59 -19.51
C GLU A 131 12.64 5.07 -19.47
N ASN A 132 11.53 4.62 -20.04
CA ASN A 132 11.26 3.25 -20.54
C ASN A 132 11.74 2.03 -19.72
N LYS A 133 12.11 2.20 -18.46
CA LYS A 133 12.49 1.08 -17.61
C LYS A 133 11.24 0.53 -16.92
N HIS A 134 10.80 -0.60 -17.41
CA HIS A 134 9.66 -1.34 -16.90
C HIS A 134 9.66 -1.46 -15.37
N GLY A 135 8.52 -1.23 -14.73
CA GLY A 135 8.34 -1.34 -13.28
C GLY A 135 8.87 -2.66 -12.68
N HIS A 136 8.89 -3.74 -13.44
CA HIS A 136 9.53 -5.02 -13.06
C HIS A 136 11.03 -4.92 -12.75
N SER A 137 11.77 -4.01 -13.37
CA SER A 137 13.19 -3.81 -13.05
C SER A 137 13.37 -3.16 -11.68
N LEU A 138 12.45 -2.26 -11.32
CA LEU A 138 12.43 -1.60 -10.01
C LEU A 138 12.10 -2.60 -8.91
N THR A 139 11.02 -3.36 -9.06
CA THR A 139 10.61 -4.35 -8.07
C THR A 139 11.67 -5.43 -7.85
N ARG A 140 12.38 -5.87 -8.90
CA ARG A 140 13.55 -6.75 -8.76
C ARG A 140 14.66 -6.10 -7.94
N LYS A 141 14.97 -4.83 -8.21
CA LYS A 141 16.01 -4.08 -7.49
C LYS A 141 15.65 -3.94 -6.01
N ILE A 142 14.40 -3.59 -5.72
CA ILE A 142 13.88 -3.48 -4.35
C ILE A 142 13.89 -4.85 -3.66
N LYS A 143 13.46 -5.91 -4.31
CA LYS A 143 13.51 -7.28 -3.78
C LYS A 143 14.94 -7.72 -3.46
N LYS A 144 15.89 -7.39 -4.32
CA LYS A 144 17.31 -7.68 -4.07
C LYS A 144 17.80 -6.96 -2.81
N LEU A 145 17.44 -5.69 -2.64
CA LEU A 145 17.79 -4.92 -1.43
C LEU A 145 17.11 -5.49 -0.19
N SER A 146 15.86 -5.96 -0.30
CA SER A 146 15.13 -6.54 0.83
C SER A 146 15.68 -7.89 1.31
N ASN A 147 16.40 -8.64 0.46
CA ASN A 147 17.08 -9.87 0.88
C ASN A 147 18.20 -9.62 1.90
N ASP A 148 18.63 -8.39 2.04
CA ASP A 148 19.64 -7.99 3.02
C ASP A 148 19.05 -7.56 4.38
N ILE A 149 17.72 -7.62 4.55
CA ILE A 149 17.04 -7.19 5.77
C ILE A 149 17.60 -7.87 7.04
N ASP A 150 17.93 -9.16 6.94
CA ASP A 150 18.42 -9.93 8.09
C ASP A 150 19.87 -9.61 8.47
N LYS A 151 20.60 -8.91 7.62
CA LYS A 151 21.97 -8.45 7.93
C LYS A 151 22.00 -7.30 8.92
N TYR A 152 20.87 -6.61 9.12
CA TYR A 152 20.78 -5.45 9.99
C TYR A 152 20.17 -5.83 11.35
N SER A 153 20.66 -5.20 12.41
CA SER A 153 20.10 -5.38 13.76
C SER A 153 18.65 -4.88 13.81
N LYS A 154 17.86 -5.38 14.79
CA LYS A 154 16.47 -4.96 14.97
C LYS A 154 16.30 -3.46 15.26
N LYS A 155 17.34 -2.80 15.75
CA LYS A 155 17.33 -1.37 16.08
C LYS A 155 17.87 -0.49 14.95
N ASP A 156 18.36 -1.08 13.87
CA ASP A 156 18.91 -0.32 12.76
C ASP A 156 17.78 0.36 11.96
N PRO A 157 17.81 1.69 11.79
CA PRO A 157 16.84 2.40 10.96
C PRO A 157 16.76 1.86 9.53
N LYS A 158 17.89 1.41 8.97
CA LYS A 158 17.95 0.79 7.64
C LYS A 158 17.07 -0.45 7.54
N LYS A 159 17.01 -1.26 8.60
CA LYS A 159 16.13 -2.44 8.63
C LYS A 159 14.65 -2.06 8.49
N THR A 160 14.23 -1.06 9.26
CA THR A 160 12.86 -0.55 9.19
C THR A 160 12.52 -0.07 7.79
N TYR A 161 13.38 0.74 7.21
CA TYR A 161 13.22 1.26 5.86
C TYR A 161 13.13 0.14 4.82
N LEU A 162 14.01 -0.87 4.88
CA LEU A 162 13.98 -2.00 3.95
C LEU A 162 12.71 -2.82 4.06
N VAL A 163 12.16 -3.00 5.28
CA VAL A 163 10.88 -3.66 5.47
C VAL A 163 9.75 -2.87 4.83
N GLU A 164 9.75 -1.54 4.95
CA GLU A 164 8.75 -0.67 4.33
C GLU A 164 8.86 -0.68 2.81
N LEU A 165 10.07 -0.59 2.30
CA LEU A 165 10.35 -0.68 0.87
C LEU A 165 9.92 -2.03 0.28
N TYR A 166 10.13 -3.13 1.03
CA TYR A 166 9.67 -4.45 0.63
C TYR A 166 8.13 -4.55 0.55
N GLN A 167 7.42 -3.97 1.51
CA GLN A 167 5.95 -3.90 1.45
C GLN A 167 5.48 -3.16 0.19
N VAL A 168 6.10 -2.02 -0.10
CA VAL A 168 5.81 -1.27 -1.33
C VAL A 168 6.07 -2.12 -2.57
N SER A 169 7.20 -2.85 -2.62
CA SER A 169 7.52 -3.69 -3.78
C SER A 169 6.51 -4.79 -4.04
N LEU A 170 5.99 -5.42 -2.98
CA LEU A 170 4.95 -6.45 -3.12
C LEU A 170 3.66 -5.88 -3.73
N CYS A 171 3.25 -4.70 -3.29
CA CYS A 171 2.07 -4.04 -3.85
C CYS A 171 2.30 -3.59 -5.31
N LEU A 172 3.49 -3.09 -5.62
CA LEU A 172 3.83 -2.67 -6.97
C LEU A 172 3.96 -3.85 -7.94
N ASP A 173 4.47 -5.01 -7.50
CA ASP A 173 4.51 -6.22 -8.32
C ASP A 173 3.12 -6.60 -8.82
N ASP A 174 2.14 -6.61 -7.92
CA ASP A 174 0.77 -6.96 -8.29
C ASP A 174 0.10 -5.86 -9.10
N LEU A 175 0.43 -4.59 -8.84
CA LEU A 175 -0.10 -3.47 -9.60
C LEU A 175 0.38 -3.51 -11.06
N TRP A 176 1.62 -3.95 -11.30
CA TRP A 176 2.22 -4.03 -12.64
C TRP A 176 2.27 -5.45 -13.22
N ASP A 177 1.67 -6.43 -12.56
CA ASP A 177 1.59 -7.77 -13.13
C ASP A 177 0.79 -7.76 -14.43
N THR A 178 1.49 -7.95 -15.54
CA THR A 178 0.91 -8.03 -16.88
C THR A 178 0.47 -9.45 -17.22
N ASN A 179 0.80 -10.42 -16.37
CA ASN A 179 0.53 -11.80 -16.64
C ASN A 179 -0.94 -12.15 -16.42
N LYS A 180 -1.58 -12.67 -17.46
CA LYS A 180 -2.70 -13.60 -17.38
C LYS A 180 -4.10 -13.04 -17.39
N GLN A 181 -4.37 -12.10 -18.28
CA GLN A 181 -5.74 -11.69 -18.32
C GLN A 181 -6.28 -11.81 -19.74
N ASN A 182 -6.67 -13.02 -20.05
CA ASN A 182 -7.55 -13.22 -21.20
C ASN A 182 -8.91 -12.64 -20.86
N PHE A 183 -9.35 -11.71 -21.66
CA PHE A 183 -10.67 -11.10 -21.56
C PHE A 183 -11.80 -12.13 -21.56
N GLU A 184 -11.56 -13.28 -22.21
CA GLU A 184 -12.51 -14.36 -22.42
C GLU A 184 -12.75 -15.24 -21.19
N ASP A 185 -11.83 -15.30 -20.25
CA ASP A 185 -11.89 -16.27 -19.15
C ASP A 185 -12.77 -15.85 -17.96
N GLY A 186 -13.26 -14.62 -17.92
CA GLY A 186 -14.01 -14.09 -16.75
C GLY A 186 -13.22 -14.14 -15.44
N ARG A 187 -12.00 -14.65 -15.45
CA ARG A 187 -11.08 -14.85 -14.34
C ARG A 187 -10.18 -13.64 -14.14
N TYR A 188 -10.78 -12.45 -14.29
CA TYR A 188 -10.05 -11.23 -14.08
C TYR A 188 -9.60 -11.10 -12.66
N ASN A 189 -8.34 -10.84 -12.57
CA ASN A 189 -7.62 -10.81 -11.34
C ASN A 189 -8.38 -10.03 -10.26
N VAL A 190 -8.49 -10.66 -9.15
CA VAL A 190 -9.03 -10.09 -7.91
C VAL A 190 -8.06 -9.05 -7.31
N GLY A 191 -6.98 -8.73 -8.04
CA GLY A 191 -5.92 -7.83 -7.61
C GLY A 191 -6.10 -6.38 -8.08
N ILE A 192 -5.18 -5.54 -7.68
CA ILE A 192 -5.09 -4.11 -8.01
C ILE A 192 -4.45 -3.91 -9.41
N GLY A 193 -4.51 -4.90 -10.28
CA GLY A 193 -3.78 -4.92 -11.56
C GLY A 193 -4.04 -3.71 -12.45
N ARG A 194 -3.06 -2.80 -12.49
CA ARG A 194 -3.11 -1.55 -13.26
C ARG A 194 -3.46 -1.77 -14.72
N HIS A 195 -2.76 -2.69 -15.36
CA HIS A 195 -2.92 -2.94 -16.80
C HIS A 195 -4.37 -3.29 -17.14
N SER A 196 -4.98 -4.13 -16.36
CA SER A 196 -6.37 -4.54 -16.58
C SER A 196 -7.36 -3.43 -16.27
N ILE A 197 -7.11 -2.63 -15.26
CA ILE A 197 -7.97 -1.51 -14.89
C ILE A 197 -7.91 -0.42 -15.97
N GLN A 198 -6.71 0.01 -16.36
CA GLN A 198 -6.53 1.09 -17.35
C GLN A 198 -7.00 0.72 -18.75
N HIS A 199 -6.94 -0.56 -19.10
CA HIS A 199 -7.44 -1.04 -20.41
C HIS A 199 -8.92 -1.47 -20.38
N GLY A 200 -9.64 -1.18 -19.31
CA GLY A 200 -11.06 -1.50 -19.19
C GLY A 200 -11.37 -3.01 -19.18
N ARG A 201 -10.39 -3.83 -18.79
CA ARG A 201 -10.52 -5.30 -18.76
C ARG A 201 -11.10 -5.83 -17.45
N VAL A 202 -11.33 -4.98 -16.48
CA VAL A 202 -11.94 -5.31 -15.18
C VAL A 202 -13.32 -4.71 -15.12
N ASP A 203 -14.30 -5.51 -14.72
CA ASP A 203 -15.65 -5.01 -14.46
C ASP A 203 -15.59 -3.92 -13.37
N PRO A 204 -16.02 -2.69 -13.64
CA PRO A 204 -15.97 -1.59 -12.67
C PRO A 204 -16.70 -1.90 -11.35
N ARG A 205 -17.67 -2.82 -11.35
CA ARG A 205 -18.35 -3.28 -10.11
C ARG A 205 -17.39 -3.94 -9.11
N ARG A 206 -16.19 -4.32 -9.54
CA ARG A 206 -15.12 -4.83 -8.68
C ARG A 206 -14.29 -3.72 -8.04
N TYR A 207 -14.38 -2.50 -8.54
CA TYR A 207 -13.77 -1.33 -7.91
C TYR A 207 -14.57 -0.98 -6.66
N ASN A 208 -13.99 -1.14 -5.53
CA ASN A 208 -14.67 -0.96 -4.26
C ASN A 208 -13.83 -0.12 -3.29
N ALA A 209 -14.41 0.16 -2.14
CA ALA A 209 -13.77 0.92 -1.08
C ALA A 209 -12.41 0.33 -0.69
N GLU A 210 -12.29 -1.00 -0.55
CA GLU A 210 -11.06 -1.68 -0.14
C GLU A 210 -9.91 -1.42 -1.13
N ILE A 211 -10.17 -1.47 -2.44
CA ILE A 211 -9.15 -1.17 -3.45
C ILE A 211 -8.67 0.27 -3.29
N MET A 212 -9.59 1.21 -3.14
CA MET A 212 -9.24 2.62 -2.96
C MET A 212 -8.44 2.86 -1.67
N GLU A 213 -8.81 2.22 -0.57
CA GLU A 213 -8.07 2.26 0.69
C GLU A 213 -6.61 1.79 0.51
N LYS A 214 -6.42 0.66 -0.18
CA LYS A 214 -5.10 0.09 -0.46
C LYS A 214 -4.25 1.02 -1.34
N LEU A 215 -4.84 1.61 -2.38
CA LEU A 215 -4.16 2.57 -3.26
C LEU A 215 -3.77 3.85 -2.50
N ILE A 216 -4.63 4.38 -1.64
CA ILE A 216 -4.31 5.52 -0.78
C ILE A 216 -3.17 5.17 0.20
N CYS A 217 -3.19 3.98 0.80
CA CYS A 217 -2.11 3.51 1.67
C CYS A 217 -0.78 3.38 0.92
N LEU A 218 -0.80 2.89 -0.32
CA LEU A 218 0.38 2.78 -1.16
C LEU A 218 0.94 4.16 -1.53
N LEU A 219 0.09 5.09 -1.98
CA LEU A 219 0.52 6.46 -2.28
C LEU A 219 1.09 7.16 -1.05
N TYR A 220 0.42 7.01 0.10
CA TYR A 220 0.89 7.55 1.37
C TYR A 220 2.27 7.01 1.76
N ALA A 221 2.51 5.71 1.57
CA ALA A 221 3.80 5.09 1.82
C ALA A 221 4.88 5.64 0.88
N LEU A 222 4.59 5.74 -0.42
CA LEU A 222 5.52 6.29 -1.41
C LEU A 222 5.94 7.71 -1.06
N VAL A 223 5.00 8.54 -0.59
CA VAL A 223 5.30 9.94 -0.20
C VAL A 223 6.10 10.02 1.11
N LYS A 224 5.84 9.11 2.05
CA LYS A 224 6.53 9.12 3.36
C LYS A 224 7.90 8.47 3.37
N LEU A 225 8.13 7.48 2.52
CA LEU A 225 9.43 6.81 2.46
C LEU A 225 10.53 7.81 2.07
N PRO A 226 11.66 7.83 2.78
CA PRO A 226 12.84 8.59 2.37
C PRO A 226 13.38 8.09 1.03
N GLU A 227 14.27 8.84 0.41
CA GLU A 227 14.93 8.40 -0.80
C GLU A 227 15.88 7.24 -0.52
N ILE A 228 16.01 6.33 -1.50
CA ILE A 228 16.86 5.16 -1.36
C ILE A 228 18.31 5.58 -1.09
N GLU A 229 18.76 6.63 -1.76
CA GLU A 229 20.13 7.13 -1.67
C GLU A 229 20.47 7.69 -0.28
N ASP A 230 19.49 8.25 0.42
CA ASP A 230 19.67 8.80 1.77
C ASP A 230 19.84 7.72 2.83
N VAL A 231 19.42 6.49 2.53
CA VAL A 231 19.40 5.39 3.49
C VAL A 231 20.52 4.36 3.22
N ILE A 232 20.95 4.24 1.97
CA ILE A 232 21.92 3.20 1.55
C ILE A 232 23.37 3.71 1.56
N LYS A 233 23.56 5.03 1.66
CA LYS A 233 24.88 5.59 1.98
C LYS A 233 25.25 5.21 3.41
#